data_73edee97d65c07b6ad3b0456f0abcfb8
#
_entry.id   73edee97d65c07b6ad3b0456f0abcfb8
#
_cell.length_a   1.000
_cell.length_b   1.000
_cell.length_c   1.000
_cell.angle_alpha   90.00
_cell.angle_beta   90.00
_cell.angle_gamma   90.00
#
_symmetry.space_group_name_H-M   'P 1'
#
loop_
_entity.id
_entity.type
_entity.pdbx_description
1 polymer ?
#
loop_
_entity_poly.entity_id
_entity_poly.type
_entity_poly.pdbx_seq_one_letter_code
_entity_poly.pdbx_strand_id
1 'polypeptide(L)'
;MTTSEKGVVYLVGAGPGDPELLTVRALRLLESADVVLHDDLVPAEVLALVHRHALVTSVGKRCGRPRITQAGIHALMIESARAGQSVVRLKSGDPLVFGRAGEEIAALRAACVRFEVVPGVTAAFAAGAALGLPLTDRKSASKLIFCTGHHADGKDSAPIWSGRLPDDATLVVYMPGRDLGRIARELREAGVAEDVACCAISHAATVRQSWVVARLDGLDGMECGPAPVLLLVGRAMAGLVEGKASHAETLCVIEELAVRLVSPDAE
;
A
#
# COMPACT_ATOMS: atom_id res chain seq x y z
N MET A 1 24.92 13.18 6.94
CA MET A 1 23.63 13.58 6.37
C MET A 1 23.63 13.13 4.92
N THR A 2 22.85 12.12 4.55
CA THR A 2 22.77 11.64 3.14
C THR A 2 21.72 12.48 2.40
N THR A 3 22.19 13.52 1.74
CA THR A 3 21.41 14.27 0.73
C THR A 3 21.33 13.44 -0.55
N SER A 4 20.35 13.76 -1.42
CA SER A 4 20.24 13.13 -2.73
C SER A 4 21.50 13.42 -3.58
N GLU A 5 22.00 12.40 -4.26
CA GLU A 5 23.11 12.54 -5.17
C GLU A 5 22.63 12.91 -6.57
N LYS A 6 23.42 13.68 -7.30
CA LYS A 6 23.13 14.09 -8.68
C LYS A 6 23.27 12.93 -9.66
N GLY A 7 22.38 12.86 -10.64
CA GLY A 7 22.37 11.80 -11.65
C GLY A 7 21.96 10.42 -11.09
N VAL A 8 21.19 10.40 -9.99
CA VAL A 8 20.69 9.17 -9.35
C VAL A 8 19.17 9.20 -9.31
N VAL A 9 18.55 8.05 -9.57
CA VAL A 9 17.10 7.83 -9.39
C VAL A 9 16.87 7.04 -8.10
N TYR A 10 16.05 7.60 -7.21
CA TYR A 10 15.60 6.95 -5.98
C TYR A 10 14.17 6.44 -6.16
N LEU A 11 13.96 5.12 -6.14
CA LEU A 11 12.63 4.52 -6.10
C LEU A 11 12.20 4.47 -4.64
N VAL A 12 11.33 5.39 -4.24
CA VAL A 12 11.03 5.66 -2.82
C VAL A 12 9.60 5.26 -2.48
N GLY A 13 9.45 4.52 -1.40
CA GLY A 13 8.14 4.24 -0.81
C GLY A 13 7.60 5.43 -0.04
N ALA A 14 6.40 5.87 -0.40
CA ALA A 14 5.66 6.93 0.26
C ALA A 14 4.90 6.45 1.53
N GLY A 15 4.99 5.16 1.84
CA GLY A 15 4.14 4.59 2.87
C GLY A 15 2.67 4.50 2.47
N PRO A 16 1.77 4.16 3.40
CA PRO A 16 0.36 3.88 3.12
C PRO A 16 -0.50 5.14 2.97
N GLY A 17 0.00 6.30 3.41
CA GLY A 17 -0.73 7.56 3.30
C GLY A 17 -0.43 8.56 4.40
N ASP A 18 -0.20 8.10 5.63
CA ASP A 18 0.21 8.93 6.75
C ASP A 18 1.68 9.39 6.56
N PRO A 19 1.97 10.71 6.56
CA PRO A 19 3.33 11.23 6.46
C PRO A 19 4.27 10.75 7.59
N GLU A 20 3.77 10.46 8.77
CA GLU A 20 4.56 9.96 9.90
C GLU A 20 5.05 8.52 9.70
N LEU A 21 4.47 7.81 8.73
CA LEU A 21 4.91 6.47 8.32
C LEU A 21 5.95 6.48 7.19
N LEU A 22 6.46 7.67 6.81
CA LEU A 22 7.62 7.76 5.95
C LEU A 22 8.88 7.26 6.68
N THR A 23 9.76 6.59 5.94
CA THR A 23 11.10 6.36 6.47
C THR A 23 11.87 7.68 6.55
N VAL A 24 12.73 7.82 7.55
CA VAL A 24 13.61 9.00 7.67
C VAL A 24 14.44 9.23 6.40
N ARG A 25 14.81 8.15 5.68
CA ARG A 25 15.51 8.26 4.40
C ARG A 25 14.62 8.83 3.30
N ALA A 26 13.37 8.37 3.20
CA ALA A 26 12.40 8.90 2.24
C ALA A 26 12.19 10.40 2.45
N LEU A 27 11.97 10.84 3.69
CA LEU A 27 11.80 12.26 4.04
C LEU A 27 13.00 13.11 3.58
N ARG A 28 14.22 12.69 3.93
CA ARG A 28 15.44 13.43 3.53
C ARG A 28 15.63 13.53 2.03
N LEU A 29 15.23 12.50 1.29
CA LEU A 29 15.29 12.52 -0.17
C LEU A 29 14.24 13.47 -0.76
N LEU A 30 13.03 13.52 -0.22
CA LEU A 30 11.99 14.47 -0.63
C LEU A 30 12.42 15.93 -0.38
N GLU A 31 13.10 16.19 0.73
CA GLU A 31 13.62 17.52 1.09
C GLU A 31 14.81 17.97 0.22
N SER A 32 15.44 17.09 -0.55
CA SER A 32 16.66 17.39 -1.30
C SER A 32 16.62 17.04 -2.79
N ALA A 33 15.52 16.48 -3.29
CA ALA A 33 15.37 16.10 -4.69
C ALA A 33 15.24 17.33 -5.61
N ASP A 34 15.74 17.21 -6.84
CA ASP A 34 15.47 18.20 -7.92
C ASP A 34 14.16 17.88 -8.64
N VAL A 35 13.83 16.59 -8.78
CA VAL A 35 12.63 16.11 -9.48
C VAL A 35 11.93 15.06 -8.64
N VAL A 36 10.62 15.17 -8.50
CA VAL A 36 9.76 14.18 -7.86
C VAL A 36 8.67 13.73 -8.84
N LEU A 37 8.70 12.45 -9.21
CA LEU A 37 7.70 11.80 -10.04
C LEU A 37 6.84 10.91 -9.16
N HIS A 38 5.56 11.24 -8.96
CA HIS A 38 4.71 10.52 -7.99
C HIS A 38 3.49 9.84 -8.61
N ASP A 39 3.06 8.74 -7.98
CA ASP A 39 1.81 8.04 -8.30
C ASP A 39 0.59 8.79 -7.75
N ASP A 40 -0.61 8.50 -8.28
CA ASP A 40 -1.87 9.14 -7.86
C ASP A 40 -2.28 8.85 -6.42
N LEU A 41 -1.89 7.71 -5.87
CA LEU A 41 -2.21 7.32 -4.50
C LEU A 41 -1.32 7.99 -3.45
N VAL A 42 -0.30 8.75 -3.85
CA VAL A 42 0.51 9.55 -2.92
C VAL A 42 -0.31 10.76 -2.48
N PRO A 43 -0.60 10.91 -1.18
CA PRO A 43 -1.46 11.97 -0.69
C PRO A 43 -0.77 13.34 -0.69
N ALA A 44 -1.58 14.39 -0.67
CA ALA A 44 -1.11 15.78 -0.69
C ALA A 44 -0.21 16.11 0.52
N GLU A 45 -0.50 15.51 1.66
CA GLU A 45 0.24 15.69 2.92
C GLU A 45 1.69 15.21 2.78
N VAL A 46 1.93 14.09 2.09
CA VAL A 46 3.28 13.61 1.76
C VAL A 46 3.95 14.51 0.73
N LEU A 47 3.21 14.97 -0.29
CA LEU A 47 3.74 15.88 -1.30
C LEU A 47 4.11 17.25 -0.73
N ALA A 48 3.47 17.68 0.35
CA ALA A 48 3.80 18.93 1.05
C ALA A 48 5.20 18.91 1.71
N LEU A 49 5.78 17.73 1.92
CA LEU A 49 7.14 17.56 2.46
C LEU A 49 8.24 17.68 1.37
N VAL A 50 7.84 17.78 0.11
CA VAL A 50 8.80 17.94 -0.99
C VAL A 50 9.38 19.35 -0.97
N HIS A 51 10.69 19.45 -1.20
CA HIS A 51 11.36 20.74 -1.26
C HIS A 51 10.73 21.66 -2.32
N ARG A 52 10.49 22.93 -1.96
CA ARG A 52 9.75 23.91 -2.78
C ARG A 52 10.35 24.17 -4.17
N HIS A 53 11.64 23.91 -4.38
CA HIS A 53 12.32 24.08 -5.66
C HIS A 53 12.33 22.82 -6.53
N ALA A 54 11.84 21.69 -6.01
CA ALA A 54 11.73 20.46 -6.78
C ALA A 54 10.64 20.57 -7.85
N LEU A 55 10.92 20.03 -9.03
CA LEU A 55 9.90 19.83 -10.06
C LEU A 55 9.04 18.63 -9.69
N VAL A 56 7.80 18.85 -9.28
CA VAL A 56 6.86 17.78 -8.91
C VAL A 56 5.94 17.45 -10.08
N THR A 57 5.94 16.19 -10.52
CA THR A 57 5.13 15.72 -11.64
C THR A 57 4.34 14.48 -11.25
N SER A 58 3.00 14.52 -11.41
CA SER A 58 2.14 13.36 -11.30
C SER A 58 2.29 12.49 -12.54
N VAL A 59 2.67 11.23 -12.36
CA VAL A 59 2.79 10.23 -13.43
C VAL A 59 1.73 9.13 -13.31
N GLY A 60 0.79 9.26 -12.36
CA GLY A 60 -0.31 8.36 -12.15
C GLY A 60 -1.43 8.51 -13.20
N LYS A 61 -2.46 7.67 -13.06
CA LYS A 61 -3.61 7.61 -13.99
C LYS A 61 -4.72 8.54 -13.48
N ARG A 62 -4.74 9.82 -13.86
CA ARG A 62 -5.89 10.71 -13.55
C ARG A 62 -6.90 10.74 -14.68
N CYS A 63 -8.20 10.67 -14.32
CA CYS A 63 -9.29 10.96 -15.26
C CYS A 63 -9.10 12.36 -15.86
N GLY A 64 -9.24 12.46 -17.19
CA GLY A 64 -9.19 13.75 -17.92
C GLY A 64 -7.80 14.25 -18.31
N ARG A 65 -6.72 13.54 -18.03
CA ARG A 65 -5.36 13.84 -18.52
C ARG A 65 -4.83 12.74 -19.44
N PRO A 66 -3.99 13.06 -20.44
CA PRO A 66 -3.29 12.06 -21.23
C PRO A 66 -2.53 11.11 -20.31
N ARG A 67 -2.74 9.82 -20.54
CA ARG A 67 -2.10 8.77 -19.74
C ARG A 67 -0.61 8.71 -20.05
N ILE A 68 0.25 8.98 -19.09
CA ILE A 68 1.68 8.69 -19.22
C ILE A 68 1.85 7.17 -19.23
N THR A 69 2.46 6.64 -20.28
CA THR A 69 2.76 5.21 -20.38
C THR A 69 3.91 4.85 -19.45
N GLN A 70 4.08 3.56 -19.13
CA GLN A 70 5.22 3.11 -18.33
C GLN A 70 6.55 3.50 -19.03
N ALA A 71 6.61 3.36 -20.35
CA ALA A 71 7.78 3.82 -21.13
C ALA A 71 8.02 5.33 -20.99
N GLY A 72 6.97 6.15 -20.93
CA GLY A 72 7.09 7.58 -20.67
C GLY A 72 7.63 7.89 -19.28
N ILE A 73 7.21 7.14 -18.25
CA ILE A 73 7.76 7.27 -16.89
C ILE A 73 9.24 6.91 -16.88
N HIS A 74 9.63 5.82 -17.56
CA HIS A 74 11.03 5.42 -17.68
C HIS A 74 11.86 6.51 -18.36
N ALA A 75 11.37 7.11 -19.47
CA ALA A 75 12.04 8.19 -20.16
C ALA A 75 12.27 9.40 -19.25
N LEU A 76 11.24 9.86 -18.54
CA LEU A 76 11.34 10.98 -17.60
C LEU A 76 12.40 10.76 -16.52
N MET A 77 12.45 9.57 -15.91
CA MET A 77 13.46 9.23 -14.90
C MET A 77 14.88 9.28 -15.50
N ILE A 78 15.07 8.65 -16.67
CA ILE A 78 16.38 8.52 -17.33
C ILE A 78 16.88 9.88 -17.81
N GLU A 79 16.03 10.67 -18.46
CA GLU A 79 16.39 11.99 -18.98
C GLU A 79 16.76 12.95 -17.87
N SER A 80 15.96 13.00 -16.78
CA SER A 80 16.25 13.85 -15.64
C SER A 80 17.56 13.45 -14.95
N ALA A 81 17.82 12.17 -14.78
CA ALA A 81 19.08 11.71 -14.19
C ALA A 81 20.29 12.02 -15.08
N ARG A 82 20.17 11.84 -16.41
CA ARG A 82 21.23 12.21 -17.39
C ARG A 82 21.50 13.71 -17.44
N ALA A 83 20.49 14.53 -17.16
CA ALA A 83 20.66 15.97 -16.98
C ALA A 83 21.37 16.35 -15.66
N GLY A 84 21.84 15.37 -14.87
CA GLY A 84 22.53 15.59 -13.62
C GLY A 84 21.60 15.90 -12.45
N GLN A 85 20.30 15.66 -12.58
CA GLN A 85 19.32 15.90 -11.50
C GLN A 85 19.23 14.70 -10.56
N SER A 86 18.94 14.93 -9.28
CA SER A 86 18.50 13.92 -8.33
C SER A 86 17.00 13.69 -8.50
N VAL A 87 16.60 12.44 -8.79
CA VAL A 87 15.22 12.10 -9.13
C VAL A 87 14.64 11.20 -8.06
N VAL A 88 13.53 11.59 -7.45
CA VAL A 88 12.71 10.74 -6.59
C VAL A 88 11.52 10.22 -7.38
N ARG A 89 11.44 8.92 -7.60
CA ARG A 89 10.25 8.22 -8.07
C ARG A 89 9.46 7.77 -6.84
N LEU A 90 8.45 8.52 -6.46
CA LEU A 90 7.67 8.34 -5.24
C LEU A 90 6.46 7.43 -5.51
N LYS A 91 6.40 6.31 -4.83
CA LYS A 91 5.43 5.23 -5.03
C LYS A 91 4.64 4.98 -3.74
N SER A 92 3.32 4.82 -3.83
CA SER A 92 2.48 4.48 -2.67
C SER A 92 2.91 3.13 -2.06
N GLY A 93 2.90 3.04 -0.74
CA GLY A 93 3.33 1.86 0.00
C GLY A 93 4.84 1.61 -0.12
N ASP A 94 5.20 0.39 -0.50
CA ASP A 94 6.57 -0.04 -0.78
C ASP A 94 6.78 -0.22 -2.29
N PRO A 95 7.88 0.26 -2.88
CA PRO A 95 8.14 0.18 -4.31
C PRO A 95 8.15 -1.25 -4.86
N LEU A 96 8.58 -2.22 -4.05
CA LEU A 96 8.76 -3.61 -4.45
C LEU A 96 7.51 -4.48 -4.27
N VAL A 97 6.44 -3.94 -3.64
CA VAL A 97 5.18 -4.66 -3.40
C VAL A 97 4.10 -4.15 -4.36
N PHE A 98 3.84 -4.90 -5.42
CA PHE A 98 2.85 -4.59 -6.49
C PHE A 98 3.00 -3.20 -7.13
N GLY A 99 4.18 -2.56 -6.99
CA GLY A 99 4.48 -1.21 -7.45
C GLY A 99 5.12 -1.13 -8.84
N ARG A 100 5.25 -2.23 -9.59
CA ARG A 100 5.90 -2.29 -10.91
C ARG A 100 7.37 -1.82 -10.93
N ALA A 101 8.03 -1.77 -9.77
CA ALA A 101 9.41 -1.33 -9.67
C ALA A 101 10.37 -2.21 -10.48
N GLY A 102 10.06 -3.48 -10.70
CA GLY A 102 10.86 -4.37 -11.55
C GLY A 102 11.05 -3.85 -12.97
N GLU A 103 10.00 -3.27 -13.58
CA GLU A 103 10.06 -2.67 -14.92
C GLU A 103 10.90 -1.38 -14.91
N GLU A 104 10.73 -0.52 -13.90
CA GLU A 104 11.50 0.71 -13.71
C GLU A 104 12.99 0.40 -13.48
N ILE A 105 13.31 -0.57 -12.63
CA ILE A 105 14.68 -1.04 -12.37
C ILE A 105 15.32 -1.60 -13.65
N ALA A 106 14.60 -2.41 -14.42
CA ALA A 106 15.13 -2.96 -15.68
C ALA A 106 15.47 -1.84 -16.69
N ALA A 107 14.60 -0.82 -16.80
CA ALA A 107 14.82 0.32 -17.69
C ALA A 107 16.04 1.17 -17.23
N LEU A 108 16.20 1.43 -15.94
CA LEU A 108 17.33 2.17 -15.39
C LEU A 108 18.65 1.43 -15.59
N ARG A 109 18.67 0.11 -15.38
CA ARG A 109 19.84 -0.75 -15.66
C ARG A 109 20.23 -0.73 -17.12
N ALA A 110 19.24 -0.89 -18.03
CA ALA A 110 19.50 -0.85 -19.47
C ALA A 110 20.03 0.50 -19.95
N ALA A 111 19.64 1.59 -19.28
CA ALA A 111 20.13 2.95 -19.55
C ALA A 111 21.45 3.29 -18.86
N CYS A 112 22.03 2.38 -18.06
CA CYS A 112 23.22 2.60 -17.22
C CYS A 112 23.04 3.81 -16.26
N VAL A 113 21.82 4.06 -15.77
CA VAL A 113 21.53 5.10 -14.78
C VAL A 113 21.64 4.51 -13.38
N ARG A 114 22.37 5.20 -12.50
CA ARG A 114 22.48 4.80 -11.09
C ARG A 114 21.11 4.94 -10.42
N PHE A 115 20.75 3.96 -9.61
CA PHE A 115 19.51 4.02 -8.83
C PHE A 115 19.67 3.37 -7.46
N GLU A 116 18.77 3.73 -6.57
CA GLU A 116 18.62 3.13 -5.25
C GLU A 116 17.13 2.89 -4.97
N VAL A 117 16.82 1.80 -4.24
CA VAL A 117 15.47 1.54 -3.76
C VAL A 117 15.41 1.86 -2.27
N VAL A 118 14.47 2.71 -1.89
CA VAL A 118 14.19 3.07 -0.50
C VAL A 118 12.85 2.48 -0.11
N PRO A 119 12.81 1.50 0.81
CA PRO A 119 11.57 0.85 1.19
C PRO A 119 10.60 1.81 1.86
N GLY A 120 9.33 1.44 1.85
CA GLY A 120 8.26 2.11 2.58
C GLY A 120 7.39 1.13 3.35
N VAL A 121 6.56 1.63 4.26
CA VAL A 121 5.57 0.81 4.94
C VAL A 121 4.50 0.40 3.93
N THR A 122 4.40 -0.89 3.66
CA THR A 122 3.38 -1.40 2.73
C THR A 122 1.98 -1.34 3.36
N ALA A 123 0.96 -1.15 2.54
CA ALA A 123 -0.43 -1.01 2.98
C ALA A 123 -0.92 -2.20 3.82
N ALA A 124 -0.38 -3.41 3.62
CA ALA A 124 -0.71 -4.58 4.45
C ALA A 124 -0.35 -4.37 5.92
N PHE A 125 0.85 -3.85 6.21
CA PHE A 125 1.29 -3.61 7.58
C PHE A 125 0.51 -2.46 8.22
N ALA A 126 0.21 -1.43 7.46
CA ALA A 126 -0.64 -0.34 7.90
C ALA A 126 -2.06 -0.82 8.24
N ALA A 127 -2.62 -1.72 7.42
CA ALA A 127 -3.92 -2.32 7.68
C ALA A 127 -3.92 -3.12 9.00
N GLY A 128 -2.90 -3.96 9.23
CA GLY A 128 -2.76 -4.69 10.49
C GLY A 128 -2.67 -3.76 11.70
N ALA A 129 -1.87 -2.71 11.62
CA ALA A 129 -1.72 -1.70 12.66
C ALA A 129 -3.04 -0.95 12.93
N ALA A 130 -3.72 -0.50 11.87
CA ALA A 130 -4.99 0.21 11.97
C ALA A 130 -6.13 -0.63 12.57
N LEU A 131 -6.10 -1.94 12.36
CA LEU A 131 -7.07 -2.89 12.94
C LEU A 131 -6.65 -3.38 14.33
N GLY A 132 -5.46 -3.02 14.82
CA GLY A 132 -4.91 -3.53 16.08
C GLY A 132 -4.65 -5.03 16.05
N LEU A 133 -4.40 -5.62 14.86
CA LEU A 133 -4.27 -7.05 14.68
C LEU A 133 -2.89 -7.46 14.16
N PRO A 134 -2.27 -8.48 14.74
CA PRO A 134 -1.08 -9.08 14.18
C PRO A 134 -1.43 -9.83 12.90
N LEU A 135 -0.67 -9.62 11.82
CA LEU A 135 -0.83 -10.37 10.58
C LEU A 135 -0.25 -11.79 10.68
N THR A 136 0.56 -12.06 11.70
CA THR A 136 1.09 -13.38 12.03
C THR A 136 0.88 -13.68 13.51
N ASP A 137 0.57 -14.92 13.84
CA ASP A 137 0.36 -15.39 15.20
C ASP A 137 0.93 -16.80 15.37
N ARG A 138 1.58 -17.05 16.50
CA ARG A 138 2.27 -18.34 16.73
C ARG A 138 1.34 -19.55 16.73
N LYS A 139 0.07 -19.36 17.04
CA LYS A 139 -0.92 -20.45 17.16
C LYS A 139 -1.75 -20.63 15.90
N SER A 140 -2.07 -19.54 15.20
CA SER A 140 -3.08 -19.51 14.15
C SER A 140 -2.57 -19.09 12.78
N ALA A 141 -1.43 -18.37 12.69
CA ALA A 141 -0.97 -17.80 11.43
C ALA A 141 0.57 -17.71 11.36
N SER A 142 1.21 -18.82 11.01
CA SER A 142 2.67 -18.87 10.87
C SER A 142 3.17 -18.29 9.53
N LYS A 143 2.26 -18.01 8.60
CA LYS A 143 2.57 -17.54 7.23
C LYS A 143 1.82 -16.27 6.90
N LEU A 144 2.50 -15.36 6.19
CA LEU A 144 1.90 -14.17 5.62
C LEU A 144 2.09 -14.21 4.11
N ILE A 145 0.99 -14.18 3.36
CA ILE A 145 0.99 -14.30 1.90
C ILE A 145 0.41 -13.03 1.31
N PHE A 146 1.18 -12.37 0.44
CA PHE A 146 0.71 -11.24 -0.35
C PHE A 146 0.38 -11.71 -1.75
N CYS A 147 -0.82 -11.40 -2.23
CA CYS A 147 -1.24 -11.65 -3.59
C CYS A 147 -2.00 -10.44 -4.15
N THR A 148 -2.30 -10.47 -5.44
CA THR A 148 -3.05 -9.40 -6.10
C THR A 148 -4.32 -9.97 -6.74
N GLY A 149 -5.43 -9.26 -6.58
CA GLY A 149 -6.69 -9.58 -7.28
C GLY A 149 -6.72 -9.08 -8.71
N HIS A 150 -5.74 -8.25 -9.11
CA HIS A 150 -5.62 -7.73 -10.47
C HIS A 150 -4.29 -8.17 -11.09
N HIS A 151 -4.36 -8.77 -12.26
CA HIS A 151 -3.20 -9.24 -13.00
C HIS A 151 -2.89 -8.29 -14.17
N ALA A 152 -1.70 -8.45 -14.78
CA ALA A 152 -1.35 -7.73 -15.99
C ALA A 152 -2.26 -8.13 -17.17
N ASP A 153 -2.42 -7.22 -18.13
CA ASP A 153 -3.24 -7.42 -19.32
C ASP A 153 -3.01 -8.82 -19.94
N GLY A 154 -4.11 -9.54 -20.19
CA GLY A 154 -4.10 -10.92 -20.71
C GLY A 154 -4.02 -12.04 -19.66
N LYS A 155 -3.98 -11.71 -18.37
CA LYS A 155 -4.02 -12.68 -17.24
C LYS A 155 -5.17 -12.43 -16.27
N ASP A 156 -6.17 -11.65 -16.66
CA ASP A 156 -7.30 -11.27 -15.78
C ASP A 156 -8.15 -12.46 -15.31
N SER A 157 -8.02 -13.63 -15.98
CA SER A 157 -8.67 -14.89 -15.59
C SER A 157 -7.82 -15.77 -14.66
N ALA A 158 -6.58 -15.39 -14.37
CA ALA A 158 -5.77 -16.18 -13.46
C ALA A 158 -6.32 -16.07 -12.03
N PRO A 159 -6.44 -17.21 -11.30
CA PRO A 159 -6.91 -17.19 -9.92
C PRO A 159 -5.88 -16.48 -9.03
N ILE A 160 -6.38 -15.87 -7.92
CA ILE A 160 -5.50 -15.23 -6.92
C ILE A 160 -4.59 -16.24 -6.23
N TRP A 161 -4.99 -17.50 -6.23
CA TRP A 161 -4.24 -18.61 -5.65
C TRP A 161 -4.47 -19.90 -6.43
N SER A 162 -3.44 -20.72 -6.55
CA SER A 162 -3.52 -22.06 -7.17
C SER A 162 -3.17 -23.14 -6.17
N GLY A 163 -3.99 -24.17 -6.08
CA GLY A 163 -3.85 -25.28 -5.13
C GLY A 163 -4.44 -24.95 -3.75
N ARG A 164 -4.15 -25.79 -2.75
CA ARG A 164 -4.66 -25.60 -1.38
C ARG A 164 -3.90 -24.47 -0.66
N LEU A 165 -4.64 -23.53 -0.09
CA LEU A 165 -4.08 -22.51 0.79
C LEU A 165 -3.74 -23.12 2.16
N PRO A 166 -2.55 -22.84 2.75
CA PRO A 166 -2.24 -23.31 4.09
C PRO A 166 -3.22 -22.75 5.13
N ASP A 167 -3.73 -23.63 6.01
CA ASP A 167 -4.71 -23.27 7.04
C ASP A 167 -4.16 -22.30 8.09
N ASP A 168 -2.82 -22.20 8.22
CA ASP A 168 -2.07 -21.32 9.11
C ASP A 168 -1.48 -20.10 8.39
N ALA A 169 -2.13 -19.64 7.31
CA ALA A 169 -1.74 -18.45 6.59
C ALA A 169 -2.71 -17.29 6.82
N THR A 170 -2.16 -16.07 6.91
CA THR A 170 -2.90 -14.85 6.63
C THR A 170 -2.65 -14.45 5.19
N LEU A 171 -3.71 -14.36 4.41
CA LEU A 171 -3.67 -13.90 3.03
C LEU A 171 -4.04 -12.42 2.98
N VAL A 172 -3.24 -11.61 2.31
CA VAL A 172 -3.52 -10.21 2.03
C VAL A 172 -3.63 -10.02 0.52
N VAL A 173 -4.84 -9.73 0.06
CA VAL A 173 -5.13 -9.51 -1.36
C VAL A 173 -5.10 -8.01 -1.64
N TYR A 174 -4.11 -7.58 -2.40
CA TYR A 174 -4.05 -6.22 -2.95
C TYR A 174 -4.95 -6.11 -4.16
N MET A 175 -5.58 -4.94 -4.33
CA MET A 175 -6.43 -4.67 -5.48
C MET A 175 -7.47 -5.79 -5.71
N PRO A 176 -8.29 -6.15 -4.71
CA PRO A 176 -9.25 -7.27 -4.82
C PRO A 176 -10.29 -7.03 -5.92
N GLY A 177 -10.44 -5.80 -6.41
CA GLY A 177 -11.49 -5.44 -7.33
C GLY A 177 -12.83 -5.22 -6.63
N ARG A 178 -13.91 -5.19 -7.41
CA ARG A 178 -15.29 -5.03 -6.90
C ARG A 178 -16.03 -6.35 -6.76
N ASP A 179 -15.60 -7.38 -7.48
CA ASP A 179 -16.21 -8.72 -7.45
C ASP A 179 -15.56 -9.59 -6.36
N LEU A 180 -15.99 -9.38 -5.11
CA LEU A 180 -15.54 -10.22 -4.01
C LEU A 180 -16.14 -11.63 -4.07
N GLY A 181 -17.26 -11.83 -4.77
CA GLY A 181 -17.84 -13.14 -5.01
C GLY A 181 -16.89 -14.05 -5.83
N ARG A 182 -16.16 -13.47 -6.79
CA ARG A 182 -15.10 -14.21 -7.50
C ARG A 182 -14.02 -14.67 -6.52
N ILE A 183 -13.52 -13.76 -5.68
CA ILE A 183 -12.48 -14.09 -4.69
C ILE A 183 -12.98 -15.14 -3.70
N ALA A 184 -14.23 -15.04 -3.23
CA ALA A 184 -14.82 -16.01 -2.33
C ALA A 184 -14.85 -17.41 -2.95
N ARG A 185 -15.25 -17.55 -4.21
CA ARG A 185 -15.23 -18.84 -4.93
C ARG A 185 -13.80 -19.42 -5.01
N GLU A 186 -12.84 -18.61 -5.41
CA GLU A 186 -11.42 -19.03 -5.52
C GLU A 186 -10.84 -19.45 -4.18
N LEU A 187 -11.20 -18.78 -3.07
CA LEU A 187 -10.77 -19.15 -1.72
C LEU A 187 -11.41 -20.48 -1.27
N ARG A 188 -12.69 -20.72 -1.59
CA ARG A 188 -13.35 -22.02 -1.33
C ARG A 188 -12.66 -23.14 -2.11
N GLU A 189 -12.37 -22.93 -3.39
CA GLU A 189 -11.62 -23.88 -4.22
C GLU A 189 -10.21 -24.13 -3.69
N ALA A 190 -9.58 -23.11 -3.08
CA ALA A 190 -8.30 -23.25 -2.39
C ALA A 190 -8.39 -23.92 -1.01
N GLY A 191 -9.60 -24.34 -0.59
CA GLY A 191 -9.85 -25.10 0.66
C GLY A 191 -9.95 -24.24 1.92
N VAL A 192 -10.18 -22.92 1.78
CA VAL A 192 -10.45 -22.05 2.94
C VAL A 192 -11.84 -22.35 3.49
N ALA A 193 -11.94 -22.56 4.81
CA ALA A 193 -13.19 -22.87 5.47
C ALA A 193 -14.15 -21.67 5.53
N GLU A 194 -15.46 -21.92 5.48
CA GLU A 194 -16.50 -20.88 5.41
C GLU A 194 -16.52 -19.96 6.64
N ASP A 195 -16.04 -20.44 7.78
CA ASP A 195 -15.98 -19.69 9.05
C ASP A 195 -14.76 -18.77 9.17
N VAL A 196 -13.83 -18.83 8.22
CA VAL A 196 -12.62 -17.99 8.24
C VAL A 196 -12.97 -16.51 8.09
N ALA A 197 -12.40 -15.69 8.96
CA ALA A 197 -12.64 -14.26 8.99
C ALA A 197 -12.00 -13.56 7.77
N CYS A 198 -12.75 -12.62 7.20
CA CYS A 198 -12.37 -11.74 6.10
C CYS A 198 -12.58 -10.29 6.53
N CYS A 199 -11.61 -9.44 6.27
CA CYS A 199 -11.70 -8.00 6.52
C CYS A 199 -11.31 -7.22 5.27
N ALA A 200 -12.22 -6.42 4.73
CA ALA A 200 -11.90 -5.47 3.67
C ALA A 200 -11.66 -4.10 4.29
N ILE A 201 -10.46 -3.55 4.10
CA ILE A 201 -10.08 -2.22 4.58
C ILE A 201 -9.82 -1.28 3.40
N SER A 202 -10.50 -0.15 3.42
CA SER A 202 -10.37 0.94 2.45
C SER A 202 -9.50 2.04 3.02
N HIS A 203 -8.62 2.63 2.21
CA HIS A 203 -7.76 3.76 2.57
C HIS A 203 -7.00 3.59 3.90
N ALA A 204 -6.43 2.40 4.15
CA ALA A 204 -5.70 2.10 5.38
C ALA A 204 -4.67 3.18 5.73
N ALA A 205 -4.59 3.56 7.01
CA ALA A 205 -3.73 4.62 7.55
C ALA A 205 -3.94 6.01 6.91
N THR A 206 -5.19 6.35 6.59
CA THR A 206 -5.57 7.70 6.19
C THR A 206 -6.83 8.14 6.94
N VAL A 207 -7.13 9.44 6.95
CA VAL A 207 -8.37 9.99 7.52
C VAL A 207 -9.66 9.46 6.88
N ARG A 208 -9.54 8.80 5.71
CA ARG A 208 -10.68 8.18 4.99
C ARG A 208 -10.78 6.68 5.25
N GLN A 209 -10.02 6.16 6.19
CA GLN A 209 -10.02 4.73 6.49
C GLN A 209 -11.41 4.24 6.90
N SER A 210 -11.80 3.11 6.35
CA SER A 210 -12.99 2.37 6.77
C SER A 210 -12.77 0.87 6.54
N TRP A 211 -13.45 0.01 7.31
CA TRP A 211 -13.37 -1.43 7.10
C TRP A 211 -14.70 -2.11 7.36
N VAL A 212 -14.85 -3.27 6.75
CA VAL A 212 -15.97 -4.18 6.96
C VAL A 212 -15.42 -5.58 7.20
N VAL A 213 -16.13 -6.36 8.03
CA VAL A 213 -15.73 -7.70 8.42
C VAL A 213 -16.87 -8.67 8.14
N ALA A 214 -16.55 -9.83 7.58
CA ALA A 214 -17.45 -10.96 7.43
C ALA A 214 -16.67 -12.27 7.64
N ARG A 215 -17.38 -13.38 7.63
CA ARG A 215 -16.78 -14.69 7.38
C ARG A 215 -16.75 -14.94 5.87
N LEU A 216 -16.04 -15.99 5.44
CA LEU A 216 -15.96 -16.31 4.01
C LEU A 216 -17.34 -16.58 3.39
N ASP A 217 -18.26 -17.19 4.16
CA ASP A 217 -19.65 -17.45 3.74
C ASP A 217 -20.44 -16.16 3.43
N GLY A 218 -20.06 -15.04 4.06
CA GLY A 218 -20.67 -13.72 3.82
C GLY A 218 -19.88 -12.79 2.89
N LEU A 219 -18.73 -13.24 2.37
CA LEU A 219 -17.84 -12.38 1.56
C LEU A 219 -18.50 -11.93 0.25
N ASP A 220 -19.34 -12.77 -0.35
CA ASP A 220 -20.03 -12.49 -1.62
C ASP A 220 -20.91 -11.23 -1.55
N GLY A 221 -21.54 -10.97 -0.39
CA GLY A 221 -22.40 -9.81 -0.14
C GLY A 221 -21.72 -8.64 0.56
N MET A 222 -20.40 -8.70 0.77
CA MET A 222 -19.67 -7.64 1.47
C MET A 222 -19.53 -6.39 0.60
N GLU A 223 -20.04 -5.26 1.09
CA GLU A 223 -19.85 -3.95 0.47
C GLU A 223 -18.58 -3.29 1.02
N CYS A 224 -17.56 -3.17 0.18
CA CYS A 224 -16.31 -2.48 0.52
C CYS A 224 -16.43 -0.98 0.34
N GLY A 225 -15.66 -0.23 1.10
CA GLY A 225 -15.43 1.19 0.85
C GLY A 225 -14.76 1.46 -0.52
N PRO A 226 -14.56 2.74 -0.87
CA PRO A 226 -13.90 3.12 -2.12
C PRO A 226 -12.44 2.65 -2.17
N ALA A 227 -11.91 2.46 -3.37
CA ALA A 227 -10.50 2.14 -3.57
C ALA A 227 -9.57 3.29 -3.09
N PRO A 228 -8.35 2.96 -2.63
CA PRO A 228 -7.73 1.63 -2.60
C PRO A 228 -8.26 0.73 -1.49
N VAL A 229 -8.41 -0.56 -1.77
CA VAL A 229 -8.89 -1.56 -0.83
C VAL A 229 -7.89 -2.70 -0.71
N LEU A 230 -7.72 -3.22 0.50
CA LEU A 230 -7.09 -4.51 0.79
C LEU A 230 -8.13 -5.47 1.35
N LEU A 231 -8.02 -6.75 1.01
CA LEU A 231 -8.77 -7.82 1.65
C LEU A 231 -7.80 -8.71 2.44
N LEU A 232 -8.04 -8.83 3.73
CA LEU A 232 -7.30 -9.70 4.63
C LEU A 232 -8.16 -10.92 4.93
N VAL A 233 -7.59 -12.12 4.83
CA VAL A 233 -8.28 -13.40 5.07
C VAL A 233 -7.41 -14.27 5.95
N GLY A 234 -7.97 -14.81 7.01
CA GLY A 234 -7.23 -15.72 7.87
C GLY A 234 -7.72 -15.79 9.30
N ARG A 235 -7.27 -16.81 10.02
CA ARG A 235 -7.62 -17.04 11.42
C ARG A 235 -7.09 -15.96 12.36
N ALA A 236 -6.03 -15.24 11.98
CA ALA A 236 -5.54 -14.08 12.72
C ALA A 236 -6.58 -12.95 12.83
N MET A 237 -7.56 -12.92 11.93
CA MET A 237 -8.66 -11.95 11.93
C MET A 237 -9.87 -12.38 12.77
N ALA A 238 -9.86 -13.56 13.40
CA ALA A 238 -11.02 -14.10 14.11
C ALA A 238 -11.56 -13.16 15.20
N GLY A 239 -10.69 -12.46 15.91
CA GLY A 239 -11.07 -11.49 16.94
C GLY A 239 -11.94 -10.33 16.43
N LEU A 240 -11.87 -9.99 15.14
CA LEU A 240 -12.74 -8.95 14.55
C LEU A 240 -14.18 -9.40 14.38
N VAL A 241 -14.41 -10.70 14.17
CA VAL A 241 -15.74 -11.27 13.99
C VAL A 241 -16.41 -11.55 15.34
N GLU A 242 -15.63 -11.99 16.34
CA GLU A 242 -16.08 -12.36 17.67
C GLU A 242 -16.32 -11.15 18.58
N GLY A 243 -15.43 -10.16 18.51
CA GLY A 243 -15.64 -8.86 19.12
C GLY A 243 -16.47 -8.03 18.17
N LYS A 244 -17.66 -7.59 18.57
CA LYS A 244 -18.38 -6.49 17.92
C LYS A 244 -17.55 -5.21 18.08
N ALA A 245 -16.34 -5.17 17.53
CA ALA A 245 -15.52 -3.98 17.42
C ALA A 245 -16.26 -3.01 16.51
N SER A 246 -17.17 -2.24 17.07
CA SER A 246 -17.80 -1.16 16.34
C SER A 246 -16.72 -0.14 16.01
N HIS A 247 -16.78 0.38 14.81
CA HIS A 247 -15.93 1.47 14.30
C HIS A 247 -15.77 2.63 15.31
N ALA A 248 -16.74 2.81 16.22
CA ALA A 248 -16.76 3.82 17.26
C ALA A 248 -15.75 3.59 18.41
N GLU A 249 -15.46 2.34 18.78
CA GLU A 249 -14.58 2.07 19.94
C GLU A 249 -13.08 2.26 19.63
N THR A 250 -12.66 1.97 18.39
CA THR A 250 -11.25 2.16 18.01
C THR A 250 -10.92 3.64 17.77
N LEU A 251 -11.86 4.44 17.25
CA LEU A 251 -11.72 5.90 17.14
C LEU A 251 -11.67 6.58 18.49
N CYS A 252 -12.44 6.11 19.48
CA CYS A 252 -12.46 6.68 20.83
C CYS A 252 -11.09 6.57 21.52
N VAL A 253 -10.37 5.46 21.33
CA VAL A 253 -9.03 5.26 21.92
C VAL A 253 -7.99 6.18 21.25
N ILE A 254 -8.10 6.44 19.98
CA ILE A 254 -7.17 7.33 19.25
C ILE A 254 -7.46 8.80 19.59
N GLU A 255 -8.73 9.20 19.70
CA GLU A 255 -9.10 10.56 20.12
C GLU A 255 -8.72 10.84 21.59
N GLU A 256 -8.90 9.89 22.51
CA GLU A 256 -8.45 10.04 23.90
C GLU A 256 -6.92 10.13 24.02
N LEU A 257 -6.16 9.40 23.21
CA LEU A 257 -4.70 9.51 23.17
C LEU A 257 -4.24 10.83 22.54
N ALA A 258 -4.89 11.30 21.48
CA ALA A 258 -4.58 12.57 20.85
C ALA A 258 -4.86 13.77 21.78
N VAL A 259 -5.97 13.74 22.53
CA VAL A 259 -6.31 14.78 23.52
C VAL A 259 -5.30 14.81 24.67
N ARG A 260 -4.77 13.67 25.13
CA ARG A 260 -3.74 13.62 26.18
C ARG A 260 -2.37 14.13 25.73
N LEU A 261 -2.05 14.04 24.44
CA LEU A 261 -0.77 14.52 23.90
C LEU A 261 -0.77 16.02 23.58
N VAL A 262 -1.94 16.64 23.45
CA VAL A 262 -2.10 18.08 23.11
C VAL A 262 -2.31 18.97 24.33
N SER A 263 -2.50 18.40 25.52
CA SER A 263 -2.67 19.17 26.77
C SER A 263 -1.56 18.83 27.77
N PRO A 264 -0.35 19.45 27.66
CA PRO A 264 0.69 19.25 28.65
C PRO A 264 0.57 20.12 29.91
N ASP A 265 -0.46 20.95 30.04
CA ASP A 265 -0.62 21.85 31.18
C ASP A 265 -2.00 21.71 31.87
N ALA A 266 -2.06 20.80 32.83
CA ALA A 266 -3.02 20.86 33.94
C ALA A 266 -2.41 20.15 35.17
N GLU A 267 -1.40 20.81 35.78
CA GLU A 267 -1.19 21.00 37.20
C GLU A 267 0.08 21.85 37.40
#